data_b61c1c5567a6fef15cd1ae49f957eb0a
#
_entry.id   b61c1c5567a6fef15cd1ae49f957eb0a
#
_cell.length_a   1.000
_cell.length_b   1.000
_cell.length_c   1.000
_cell.angle_alpha   90.00
_cell.angle_beta   90.00
_cell.angle_gamma   90.00
#
_symmetry.space_group_name_H-M   'P 1'
#
loop_
_entity.id
_entity.type
_entity.pdbx_description
1 polymer ?
#
loop_
_entity_poly.entity_id
_entity_poly.type
_entity_poly.pdbx_seq_one_letter_code
_entity_poly.pdbx_strand_id
1 'polypeptide(L)'
;ILACNTASAKALRSIQMNDLPGIDPERRVLGVIRPTVECIGDITQSRHIGVLATAGTIKSESYPLEIHKLFPDIQVSGMACPMWVPLVENNESQNEGADYFIRKYIDQLLSKDPEIDTMILGCTHYPILLPKIQKYTPKHIRIVAQGEYVAESLKDYLSRHPEMNAKCTQNGSCLFYTTEAEEKFVESASSFLNQQIDVKRISLE
;
A
#
# COMPACT_ATOMS: atom_id res chain seq x y z
N ILE A 1 12.67 -0.70 3.57
CA ILE A 1 11.21 -0.43 3.63
C ILE A 1 10.46 -1.66 3.12
N LEU A 2 9.43 -2.10 3.87
CA LEU A 2 8.45 -3.06 3.40
C LEU A 2 7.35 -2.30 2.65
N ALA A 3 7.50 -2.16 1.33
CA ALA A 3 6.56 -1.41 0.50
C ALA A 3 5.24 -2.15 0.26
N CYS A 4 5.16 -3.43 0.58
CA CYS A 4 3.94 -4.25 0.50
C CYS A 4 3.08 -4.09 1.77
N ASN A 5 1.79 -3.80 1.61
CA ASN A 5 0.85 -3.69 2.73
C ASN A 5 0.71 -5.02 3.50
N THR A 6 0.59 -6.14 2.79
CA THR A 6 0.48 -7.46 3.44
C THR A 6 1.74 -7.82 4.23
N ALA A 7 2.92 -7.53 3.69
CA ALA A 7 4.18 -7.74 4.41
C ALA A 7 4.29 -6.80 5.62
N SER A 8 3.96 -5.52 5.47
CA SER A 8 3.92 -4.56 6.59
C SER A 8 2.96 -5.01 7.68
N ALA A 9 1.78 -5.50 7.31
CA ALA A 9 0.77 -5.96 8.26
C ALA A 9 1.17 -7.21 9.03
N LYS A 10 1.89 -8.14 8.39
CA LYS A 10 2.15 -9.47 8.95
C LYS A 10 3.56 -9.66 9.51
N ALA A 11 4.56 -9.00 8.94
CA ALA A 11 5.97 -9.27 9.25
C ALA A 11 6.70 -8.11 9.92
N LEU A 12 6.30 -6.86 9.66
CA LEU A 12 7.06 -5.69 10.11
C LEU A 12 7.37 -5.71 11.60
N ARG A 13 6.36 -5.94 12.44
CA ARG A 13 6.53 -5.92 13.89
C ARG A 13 7.43 -7.06 14.37
N SER A 14 7.29 -8.26 13.80
CA SER A 14 8.16 -9.40 14.13
C SER A 14 9.61 -9.08 13.77
N ILE A 15 9.85 -8.58 12.56
CA ILE A 15 11.18 -8.19 12.13
C ILE A 15 11.78 -7.13 13.07
N GLN A 16 11.03 -6.09 13.41
CA GLN A 16 11.51 -5.01 14.27
C GLN A 16 11.83 -5.47 15.69
N MET A 17 11.05 -6.39 16.24
CA MET A 17 11.14 -6.79 17.65
C MET A 17 12.05 -8.01 17.87
N ASN A 18 12.07 -8.95 16.92
CA ASN A 18 12.70 -10.25 17.12
C ASN A 18 13.97 -10.41 16.27
N ASP A 19 13.93 -10.02 15.01
CA ASP A 19 15.00 -10.35 14.06
C ASP A 19 16.05 -9.24 13.99
N LEU A 20 15.60 -7.99 13.82
CA LEU A 20 16.49 -6.85 13.59
C LEU A 20 17.49 -6.59 14.73
N PRO A 21 17.10 -6.70 16.02
CA PRO A 21 18.05 -6.47 17.11
C PRO A 21 19.24 -7.45 17.13
N GLY A 22 19.01 -8.68 16.62
CA GLY A 22 20.08 -9.68 16.51
C GLY A 22 20.94 -9.54 15.27
N ILE A 23 20.45 -8.87 14.21
CA ILE A 23 21.17 -8.65 12.96
C ILE A 23 21.99 -7.35 13.04
N ASP A 24 21.31 -6.24 13.34
CA ASP A 24 21.93 -4.92 13.45
C ASP A 24 20.97 -3.97 14.21
N PRO A 25 21.22 -3.68 15.49
CA PRO A 25 20.34 -2.88 16.34
C PRO A 25 20.27 -1.40 15.90
N GLU A 26 21.21 -0.93 15.09
CA GLU A 26 21.19 0.44 14.57
C GLU A 26 20.34 0.60 13.32
N ARG A 27 20.00 -0.49 12.64
CA ARG A 27 19.16 -0.44 11.44
C ARG A 27 17.71 -0.22 11.80
N ARG A 28 16.96 0.26 10.79
CA ARG A 28 15.52 0.47 10.88
C ARG A 28 14.83 -0.22 9.71
N VAL A 29 13.67 -0.80 9.99
CA VAL A 29 12.76 -1.32 8.97
C VAL A 29 11.45 -0.55 9.09
N LEU A 30 11.02 0.07 8.00
CA LEU A 30 9.81 0.89 7.91
C LEU A 30 8.75 0.16 7.08
N GLY A 31 7.49 0.37 7.39
CA GLY A 31 6.35 -0.13 6.63
C GLY A 31 5.52 1.01 6.05
N VAL A 32 4.53 0.66 5.22
CA VAL A 32 3.72 1.64 4.47
C VAL A 32 2.34 1.92 5.10
N ILE A 33 1.93 1.16 6.12
CA ILE A 33 0.61 1.35 6.75
C ILE A 33 0.60 2.60 7.63
N ARG A 34 1.57 2.72 8.54
CA ARG A 34 1.62 3.79 9.53
C ARG A 34 1.64 5.19 8.91
N PRO A 35 2.45 5.50 7.86
CA PRO A 35 2.43 6.80 7.21
C PRO A 35 1.05 7.19 6.66
N THR A 36 0.34 6.21 6.07
CA THR A 36 -1.01 6.43 5.55
C THR A 36 -2.01 6.73 6.68
N VAL A 37 -1.88 6.03 7.80
CA VAL A 37 -2.77 6.21 8.95
C VAL A 37 -2.58 7.58 9.61
N GLU A 38 -1.35 8.08 9.68
CA GLU A 38 -1.04 9.35 10.35
C GLU A 38 -1.75 10.56 9.72
N CYS A 39 -2.00 10.54 8.41
CA CYS A 39 -2.69 11.64 7.72
C CYS A 39 -4.21 11.48 7.65
N ILE A 40 -4.76 10.30 7.99
CA ILE A 40 -6.17 9.99 7.71
C ILE A 40 -7.15 10.81 8.55
N GLY A 41 -6.76 11.17 9.76
CA GLY A 41 -7.58 11.96 10.66
C GLY A 41 -7.90 13.36 10.15
N ASP A 42 -7.01 13.94 9.34
CA ASP A 42 -7.19 15.25 8.71
C ASP A 42 -7.96 15.16 7.38
N ILE A 43 -8.11 13.95 6.84
CA ILE A 43 -8.74 13.72 5.54
C ILE A 43 -10.23 13.46 5.68
N THR A 44 -10.62 12.57 6.62
CA THR A 44 -12.03 12.23 6.84
C THR A 44 -12.77 13.29 7.64
N GLN A 45 -13.99 13.58 7.25
CA GLN A 45 -14.91 14.47 7.96
C GLN A 45 -16.01 13.67 8.68
N SER A 46 -16.50 12.59 8.06
CA SER A 46 -17.53 11.73 8.66
C SER A 46 -17.00 10.86 9.80
N ARG A 47 -15.69 10.69 9.88
CA ARG A 47 -15.01 9.71 10.76
C ARG A 47 -15.31 8.25 10.42
N HIS A 48 -15.79 7.99 9.19
CA HIS A 48 -16.01 6.67 8.63
C HIS A 48 -15.09 6.43 7.43
N ILE A 49 -14.26 5.39 7.51
CA ILE A 49 -13.22 5.10 6.52
C ILE A 49 -13.38 3.69 5.98
N GLY A 50 -13.33 3.58 4.66
CA GLY A 50 -13.23 2.31 3.95
C GLY A 50 -11.77 1.92 3.69
N VAL A 51 -11.42 0.65 3.86
CA VAL A 51 -10.11 0.11 3.48
C VAL A 51 -10.32 -1.00 2.45
N LEU A 52 -9.88 -0.76 1.23
CA LEU A 52 -9.84 -1.74 0.15
C LEU A 52 -8.43 -2.37 0.13
N ALA A 53 -8.31 -3.66 0.37
CA ALA A 53 -7.01 -4.31 0.46
C ALA A 53 -7.06 -5.80 0.09
N THR A 54 -5.91 -6.48 0.12
CA THR A 54 -5.87 -7.95 -0.03
C THR A 54 -6.54 -8.64 1.17
N ALA A 55 -7.00 -9.86 0.97
CA ALA A 55 -7.58 -10.66 2.05
C ALA A 55 -6.63 -10.81 3.25
N GLY A 56 -5.32 -10.93 2.99
CA GLY A 56 -4.31 -11.03 4.04
C GLY A 56 -4.17 -9.75 4.87
N THR A 57 -4.25 -8.58 4.23
CA THR A 57 -4.21 -7.28 4.91
C THR A 57 -5.48 -7.05 5.72
N ILE A 58 -6.66 -7.33 5.16
CA ILE A 58 -7.94 -7.17 5.88
C ILE A 58 -7.98 -8.09 7.11
N LYS A 59 -7.62 -9.36 6.95
CA LYS A 59 -7.62 -10.35 8.05
C LYS A 59 -6.64 -10.01 9.18
N SER A 60 -5.58 -9.25 8.88
CA SER A 60 -4.61 -8.84 9.90
C SER A 60 -5.12 -7.77 10.85
N GLU A 61 -6.20 -7.06 10.48
CA GLU A 61 -6.76 -5.90 11.18
C GLU A 61 -5.76 -4.76 11.44
N SER A 62 -4.63 -4.75 10.72
CA SER A 62 -3.56 -3.77 10.96
C SER A 62 -4.02 -2.33 10.75
N TYR A 63 -4.90 -2.07 9.77
CA TYR A 63 -5.46 -0.73 9.56
C TYR A 63 -6.35 -0.27 10.71
N PRO A 64 -7.39 -1.02 11.12
CA PRO A 64 -8.17 -0.66 12.31
C PRO A 64 -7.31 -0.45 13.55
N LEU A 65 -6.38 -1.37 13.82
CA LEU A 65 -5.49 -1.31 14.99
C LEU A 65 -4.61 -0.05 14.97
N GLU A 66 -4.00 0.30 13.84
CA GLU A 66 -3.15 1.49 13.76
C GLU A 66 -3.97 2.80 13.74
N ILE A 67 -5.14 2.81 13.08
CA ILE A 67 -6.05 3.96 13.06
C ILE A 67 -6.55 4.26 14.47
N HIS A 68 -7.06 3.26 15.19
CA HIS A 68 -7.61 3.46 16.52
C HIS A 68 -6.58 3.89 17.58
N LYS A 69 -5.28 3.61 17.37
CA LYS A 69 -4.22 4.14 18.25
C LYS A 69 -4.10 5.66 18.17
N LEU A 70 -4.36 6.25 17.01
CA LEU A 70 -4.23 7.70 16.78
C LEU A 70 -5.59 8.40 16.83
N PHE A 71 -6.61 7.74 16.35
CA PHE A 71 -7.96 8.26 16.13
C PHE A 71 -8.98 7.22 16.62
N PRO A 72 -9.21 7.11 17.95
CA PRO A 72 -10.09 6.07 18.51
C PRO A 72 -11.57 6.26 18.13
N ASP A 73 -11.95 7.44 17.66
CA ASP A 73 -13.30 7.80 17.22
C ASP A 73 -13.58 7.45 15.74
N ILE A 74 -12.57 7.06 14.97
CA ILE A 74 -12.76 6.69 13.56
C ILE A 74 -13.28 5.26 13.44
N GLN A 75 -14.37 5.10 12.71
CA GLN A 75 -14.88 3.80 12.29
C GLN A 75 -14.17 3.32 11.02
N VAL A 76 -13.75 2.05 11.01
CA VAL A 76 -13.02 1.47 9.89
C VAL A 76 -13.75 0.26 9.35
N SER A 77 -14.19 0.34 8.10
CA SER A 77 -14.81 -0.75 7.36
C SER A 77 -13.84 -1.34 6.33
N GLY A 78 -13.45 -2.61 6.49
CA GLY A 78 -12.55 -3.29 5.58
C GLY A 78 -13.29 -4.11 4.52
N MET A 79 -12.76 -4.11 3.28
CA MET A 79 -13.21 -4.96 2.17
C MET A 79 -12.01 -5.62 1.51
N ALA A 80 -12.03 -6.95 1.47
CA ALA A 80 -11.05 -7.72 0.71
C ALA A 80 -11.39 -7.71 -0.79
N CYS A 81 -10.39 -7.42 -1.62
CA CYS A 81 -10.51 -7.34 -3.07
C CYS A 81 -9.64 -8.42 -3.75
N PRO A 82 -9.97 -9.71 -3.64
CA PRO A 82 -9.09 -10.80 -4.06
C PRO A 82 -8.79 -10.82 -5.56
N MET A 83 -9.67 -10.26 -6.40
CA MET A 83 -9.48 -10.24 -7.85
C MET A 83 -8.64 -9.06 -8.35
N TRP A 84 -8.43 -8.00 -7.57
CA TRP A 84 -7.76 -6.81 -8.08
C TRP A 84 -6.27 -7.02 -8.38
N VAL A 85 -5.53 -7.75 -7.54
CA VAL A 85 -4.13 -8.10 -7.83
C VAL A 85 -4.02 -8.99 -9.07
N PRO A 86 -4.75 -10.13 -9.20
CA PRO A 86 -4.75 -10.93 -10.43
C PRO A 86 -5.07 -10.15 -11.71
N LEU A 87 -6.02 -9.23 -11.67
CA LEU A 87 -6.35 -8.38 -12.83
C LEU A 87 -5.18 -7.50 -13.26
N VAL A 88 -4.44 -6.94 -12.31
CA VAL A 88 -3.25 -6.13 -12.60
C VAL A 88 -2.10 -7.00 -13.11
N GLU A 89 -1.80 -8.09 -12.42
CA GLU A 89 -0.67 -8.99 -12.75
C GLU A 89 -0.81 -9.71 -14.10
N ASN A 90 -2.05 -9.87 -14.58
CA ASN A 90 -2.32 -10.51 -15.87
C ASN A 90 -2.68 -9.49 -16.97
N ASN A 91 -2.39 -8.20 -16.79
CA ASN A 91 -2.69 -7.13 -17.74
C ASN A 91 -4.18 -6.99 -18.11
N GLU A 92 -5.07 -7.43 -17.21
CA GLU A 92 -6.53 -7.41 -17.39
C GLU A 92 -7.20 -6.17 -16.75
N SER A 93 -6.39 -5.22 -16.31
CA SER A 93 -6.85 -4.02 -15.59
C SER A 93 -7.79 -3.12 -16.41
N GLN A 94 -7.74 -3.20 -17.74
CA GLN A 94 -8.51 -2.33 -18.64
C GLN A 94 -9.81 -2.95 -19.17
N ASN A 95 -10.00 -4.24 -19.02
CA ASN A 95 -11.17 -4.95 -19.58
C ASN A 95 -12.47 -4.76 -18.74
N GLU A 96 -13.60 -5.24 -19.26
CA GLU A 96 -14.91 -5.17 -18.60
C GLU A 96 -14.97 -6.06 -17.34
N GLY A 97 -14.19 -7.14 -17.28
CA GLY A 97 -14.06 -7.97 -16.09
C GLY A 97 -13.52 -7.19 -14.91
N ALA A 98 -12.55 -6.29 -15.16
CA ALA A 98 -12.05 -5.38 -14.13
C ALA A 98 -13.15 -4.42 -13.64
N ASP A 99 -13.95 -3.85 -14.56
CA ASP A 99 -15.07 -2.98 -14.20
C ASP A 99 -16.06 -3.69 -13.26
N TYR A 100 -16.38 -4.96 -13.56
CA TYR A 100 -17.28 -5.75 -12.71
C TYR A 100 -16.75 -5.93 -11.29
N PHE A 101 -15.49 -6.38 -11.14
CA PHE A 101 -14.91 -6.63 -9.82
C PHE A 101 -14.64 -5.35 -9.03
N ILE A 102 -14.28 -4.25 -9.71
CA ILE A 102 -14.06 -2.96 -9.06
C ILE A 102 -15.37 -2.46 -8.49
N ARG A 103 -16.43 -2.37 -9.30
CA ARG A 103 -17.75 -1.96 -8.85
C ARG A 103 -18.27 -2.85 -7.72
N LYS A 104 -18.19 -4.17 -7.89
CA LYS A 104 -18.64 -5.14 -6.89
C LYS A 104 -18.09 -4.87 -5.50
N TYR A 105 -16.77 -4.68 -5.37
CA TYR A 105 -16.16 -4.51 -4.05
C TYR A 105 -16.41 -3.13 -3.46
N ILE A 106 -16.49 -2.09 -4.29
CA ILE A 106 -16.87 -0.75 -3.85
C ILE A 106 -18.31 -0.76 -3.34
N ASP A 107 -19.26 -1.30 -4.11
CA ASP A 107 -20.68 -1.39 -3.72
C ASP A 107 -20.84 -2.20 -2.42
N GLN A 108 -20.12 -3.30 -2.26
CA GLN A 108 -20.16 -4.10 -1.03
C GLN A 108 -19.60 -3.33 0.17
N LEU A 109 -18.51 -2.57 0.00
CA LEU A 109 -17.95 -1.75 1.07
C LEU A 109 -18.94 -0.66 1.50
N LEU A 110 -19.49 0.08 0.55
CA LEU A 110 -20.43 1.17 0.82
C LEU A 110 -21.79 0.68 1.33
N SER A 111 -22.22 -0.52 0.95
CA SER A 111 -23.41 -1.16 1.53
C SER A 111 -23.18 -1.57 3.00
N LYS A 112 -21.96 -1.88 3.38
CA LYS A 112 -21.58 -2.22 4.76
C LYS A 112 -21.54 -0.97 5.66
N ASP A 113 -21.09 0.15 5.11
CA ASP A 113 -20.96 1.42 5.83
C ASP A 113 -21.23 2.59 4.86
N PRO A 114 -22.47 3.10 4.81
CA PRO A 114 -22.85 4.20 3.93
C PRO A 114 -22.27 5.57 4.31
N GLU A 115 -21.76 5.72 5.53
CA GLU A 115 -21.19 6.98 6.03
C GLU A 115 -19.73 7.18 5.59
N ILE A 116 -19.15 6.23 4.87
CA ILE A 116 -17.77 6.35 4.38
C ILE A 116 -17.60 7.57 3.49
N ASP A 117 -16.71 8.48 3.86
CA ASP A 117 -16.29 9.63 3.05
C ASP A 117 -14.86 9.50 2.51
N THR A 118 -14.12 8.52 2.99
CA THR A 118 -12.70 8.31 2.64
C THR A 118 -12.41 6.84 2.43
N MET A 119 -11.76 6.47 1.31
CA MET A 119 -11.33 5.12 1.00
C MET A 119 -9.81 5.02 0.85
N ILE A 120 -9.17 4.13 1.59
CA ILE A 120 -7.75 3.82 1.50
C ILE A 120 -7.53 2.67 0.52
N LEU A 121 -6.61 2.84 -0.44
CA LEU A 121 -6.13 1.77 -1.31
C LEU A 121 -4.95 1.06 -0.63
N GLY A 122 -5.26 0.04 0.17
CA GLY A 122 -4.29 -0.70 0.99
C GLY A 122 -3.53 -1.80 0.24
N CYS A 123 -3.16 -1.57 -1.02
CA CYS A 123 -2.32 -2.46 -1.81
C CYS A 123 -1.56 -1.66 -2.89
N THR A 124 -0.30 -2.00 -3.11
CA THR A 124 0.57 -1.32 -4.11
C THR A 124 0.11 -1.49 -5.56
N HIS A 125 -0.68 -2.52 -5.87
CA HIS A 125 -1.25 -2.73 -7.21
C HIS A 125 -2.45 -1.80 -7.51
N TYR A 126 -3.17 -1.36 -6.50
CA TYR A 126 -4.45 -0.68 -6.68
C TYR A 126 -4.38 0.70 -7.34
N PRO A 127 -3.29 1.47 -7.23
CA PRO A 127 -3.12 2.70 -8.01
C PRO A 127 -3.20 2.50 -9.53
N ILE A 128 -2.85 1.32 -10.05
CA ILE A 128 -2.99 0.97 -11.47
C ILE A 128 -4.47 0.91 -11.90
N LEU A 129 -5.34 0.53 -10.97
CA LEU A 129 -6.80 0.51 -11.16
C LEU A 129 -7.48 1.85 -10.85
N LEU A 130 -6.72 2.86 -10.40
CA LEU A 130 -7.28 4.13 -9.90
C LEU A 130 -8.28 4.80 -10.85
N PRO A 131 -8.07 4.88 -12.17
CA PRO A 131 -9.05 5.49 -13.07
C PRO A 131 -10.41 4.79 -13.02
N LYS A 132 -10.43 3.45 -12.94
CA LYS A 132 -11.65 2.68 -12.82
C LYS A 132 -12.25 2.75 -11.42
N ILE A 133 -11.43 2.75 -10.37
CA ILE A 133 -11.89 2.93 -8.99
C ILE A 133 -12.60 4.29 -8.88
N GLN A 134 -12.02 5.36 -9.41
CA GLN A 134 -12.62 6.70 -9.43
C GLN A 134 -13.95 6.73 -10.21
N LYS A 135 -14.03 6.00 -11.32
CA LYS A 135 -15.26 5.90 -12.14
C LYS A 135 -16.44 5.33 -11.35
N TYR A 136 -16.19 4.36 -10.47
CA TYR A 136 -17.24 3.66 -9.71
C TYR A 136 -17.40 4.15 -8.27
N THR A 137 -16.54 5.06 -7.82
CA THR A 137 -16.65 5.66 -6.49
C THR A 137 -17.53 6.92 -6.54
N PRO A 138 -18.49 7.09 -5.63
CA PRO A 138 -19.22 8.33 -5.49
C PRO A 138 -18.30 9.54 -5.32
N LYS A 139 -18.62 10.67 -5.99
CA LYS A 139 -17.75 11.85 -6.06
C LYS A 139 -17.44 12.51 -4.71
N HIS A 140 -18.26 12.30 -3.70
CA HIS A 140 -18.03 12.84 -2.35
C HIS A 140 -17.01 12.03 -1.56
N ILE A 141 -16.67 10.81 -2.01
CA ILE A 141 -15.73 9.94 -1.32
C ILE A 141 -14.30 10.24 -1.81
N ARG A 142 -13.43 10.56 -0.88
CA ARG A 142 -12.00 10.78 -1.16
C ARG A 142 -11.25 9.46 -1.23
N ILE A 143 -10.49 9.27 -2.29
CA ILE A 143 -9.64 8.09 -2.47
C ILE A 143 -8.21 8.45 -2.05
N VAL A 144 -7.64 7.66 -1.15
CA VAL A 144 -6.27 7.81 -0.64
C VAL A 144 -5.41 6.70 -1.25
N ALA A 145 -4.63 7.06 -2.28
CA ALA A 145 -3.54 6.24 -2.80
C ALA A 145 -2.27 6.53 -1.99
N GLN A 146 -1.63 5.49 -1.46
CA GLN A 146 -0.63 5.62 -0.40
C GLN A 146 0.70 6.28 -0.83
N GLY A 147 1.07 6.20 -2.11
CA GLY A 147 2.42 6.52 -2.59
C GLY A 147 2.94 7.87 -2.12
N GLU A 148 2.17 8.93 -2.34
CA GLU A 148 2.57 10.30 -1.97
C GLU A 148 2.70 10.48 -0.45
N TYR A 149 1.75 9.96 0.33
CA TYR A 149 1.78 10.04 1.80
C TYR A 149 2.97 9.31 2.40
N VAL A 150 3.30 8.13 1.85
CA VAL A 150 4.47 7.36 2.27
C VAL A 150 5.78 8.08 1.90
N ALA A 151 5.85 8.67 0.71
CA ALA A 151 7.02 9.42 0.26
C ALA A 151 7.27 10.66 1.12
N GLU A 152 6.24 11.47 1.39
CA GLU A 152 6.37 12.66 2.25
C GLU A 152 6.71 12.28 3.70
N SER A 153 6.11 11.23 4.24
CA SER A 153 6.45 10.73 5.57
C SER A 153 7.89 10.22 5.65
N LEU A 154 8.39 9.55 4.60
CA LEU A 154 9.80 9.13 4.53
C LEU A 154 10.75 10.34 4.47
N LYS A 155 10.42 11.34 3.69
CA LYS A 155 11.19 12.59 3.58
C LYS A 155 11.28 13.30 4.93
N ASP A 156 10.15 13.44 5.63
CA ASP A 156 10.12 14.00 6.99
C ASP A 156 10.93 13.16 7.98
N TYR A 157 10.79 11.82 7.93
CA TYR A 157 11.59 10.92 8.74
C TYR A 157 13.09 11.11 8.54
N LEU A 158 13.57 11.13 7.30
CA LEU A 158 14.99 11.33 6.98
C LEU A 158 15.49 12.74 7.38
N SER A 159 14.64 13.75 7.32
CA SER A 159 14.94 15.10 7.81
C SER A 159 15.15 15.15 9.33
N ARG A 160 14.33 14.42 10.09
CA ARG A 160 14.43 14.31 11.55
C ARG A 160 15.53 13.34 12.02
N HIS A 161 16.02 12.49 11.13
CA HIS A 161 17.05 11.47 11.39
C HIS A 161 18.24 11.62 10.44
N PRO A 162 19.06 12.69 10.58
CA PRO A 162 20.19 12.96 9.69
C PRO A 162 21.23 11.83 9.70
N GLU A 163 21.36 11.09 10.81
CA GLU A 163 22.22 9.91 10.92
C GLU A 163 21.76 8.76 10.01
N MET A 164 20.46 8.62 9.79
CA MET A 164 19.91 7.64 8.85
C MET A 164 20.02 8.12 7.41
N ASN A 165 19.77 9.40 7.16
CA ASN A 165 19.94 9.99 5.84
C ASN A 165 21.37 9.88 5.32
N ALA A 166 22.36 10.08 6.20
CA ALA A 166 23.79 9.95 5.87
C ALA A 166 24.19 8.51 5.49
N LYS A 167 23.45 7.50 5.96
CA LYS A 167 23.66 6.09 5.60
C LYS A 167 23.01 5.72 4.26
N CYS A 168 22.17 6.57 3.67
CA CYS A 168 21.54 6.33 2.38
C CYS A 168 22.46 6.74 1.23
N THR A 169 22.44 5.97 0.13
CA THR A 169 23.10 6.38 -1.11
C THR A 169 22.42 7.63 -1.66
N GLN A 170 23.23 8.56 -2.17
CA GLN A 170 22.77 9.77 -2.81
C GLN A 170 22.70 9.57 -4.33
N ASN A 171 22.20 10.56 -5.08
CA ASN A 171 22.14 10.61 -6.56
C ASN A 171 20.98 9.87 -7.22
N GLY A 172 20.03 9.31 -6.47
CA GLY A 172 18.75 8.81 -7.01
C GLY A 172 18.87 7.62 -7.99
N SER A 173 19.94 6.81 -7.88
CA SER A 173 20.05 5.60 -8.70
C SER A 173 19.10 4.50 -8.21
N CYS A 174 18.47 3.78 -9.14
CA CYS A 174 17.63 2.62 -8.85
C CYS A 174 18.27 1.35 -9.40
N LEU A 175 18.34 0.32 -8.56
CA LEU A 175 18.73 -1.04 -8.94
C LEU A 175 17.56 -1.97 -8.65
N PHE A 176 17.17 -2.74 -9.64
CA PHE A 176 16.04 -3.66 -9.51
C PHE A 176 16.53 -5.11 -9.39
N TYR A 177 15.99 -5.82 -8.42
CA TYR A 177 16.28 -7.23 -8.18
C TYR A 177 15.00 -8.04 -8.10
N THR A 178 15.05 -9.27 -8.56
CA THR A 178 13.91 -10.20 -8.48
C THR A 178 14.36 -11.60 -8.13
N THR A 179 13.51 -12.38 -7.51
CA THR A 179 13.67 -13.83 -7.33
C THR A 179 12.97 -14.64 -8.43
N GLU A 180 12.12 -14.00 -9.22
CA GLU A 180 11.44 -14.58 -10.39
C GLU A 180 12.31 -14.54 -11.66
N ALA A 181 11.76 -15.03 -12.78
CA ALA A 181 12.36 -14.86 -14.10
C ALA A 181 12.45 -13.37 -14.45
N GLU A 182 13.61 -12.92 -14.94
CA GLU A 182 13.88 -11.52 -15.24
C GLU A 182 12.90 -10.96 -16.28
N GLU A 183 12.61 -11.73 -17.32
CA GLU A 183 11.74 -11.35 -18.43
C GLU A 183 10.33 -10.99 -17.93
N LYS A 184 9.76 -11.85 -17.06
CA LYS A 184 8.43 -11.63 -16.48
C LYS A 184 8.38 -10.37 -15.60
N PHE A 185 9.43 -10.17 -14.79
CA PHE A 185 9.52 -8.98 -13.94
C PHE A 185 9.67 -7.71 -14.77
N VAL A 186 10.54 -7.73 -15.80
CA VAL A 186 10.76 -6.59 -16.70
C VAL A 186 9.47 -6.19 -17.41
N GLU A 187 8.73 -7.17 -17.93
CA GLU A 187 7.46 -6.91 -18.63
C GLU A 187 6.47 -6.15 -17.72
N SER A 188 6.19 -6.70 -16.52
CA SER A 188 5.24 -6.10 -15.58
C SER A 188 5.75 -4.74 -15.07
N ALA A 189 6.99 -4.66 -14.61
CA ALA A 189 7.53 -3.45 -14.01
C ALA A 189 7.73 -2.32 -15.03
N SER A 190 8.15 -2.63 -16.26
CA SER A 190 8.26 -1.62 -17.33
C SER A 190 6.88 -1.04 -17.70
N SER A 191 5.85 -1.87 -17.71
CA SER A 191 4.46 -1.41 -17.92
C SER A 191 3.99 -0.49 -16.80
N PHE A 192 4.27 -0.84 -15.53
CA PHE A 192 3.82 -0.05 -14.37
C PHE A 192 4.58 1.27 -14.21
N LEU A 193 5.88 1.27 -14.52
CA LEU A 193 6.75 2.45 -14.43
C LEU A 193 6.72 3.31 -15.71
N ASN A 194 6.11 2.79 -16.78
CA ASN A 194 6.13 3.40 -18.11
C ASN A 194 7.55 3.76 -18.59
N GLN A 195 8.51 2.89 -18.29
CA GLN A 195 9.91 3.01 -18.70
C GLN A 195 10.57 1.63 -18.75
N GLN A 196 11.61 1.49 -19.59
CA GLN A 196 12.44 0.29 -19.56
C GLN A 196 13.30 0.27 -18.29
N ILE A 197 13.45 -0.92 -17.71
CA ILE A 197 14.29 -1.14 -16.53
C ILE A 197 15.23 -2.32 -16.75
N ASP A 198 16.40 -2.24 -16.16
CA ASP A 198 17.33 -3.36 -16.05
C ASP A 198 17.11 -4.06 -14.71
N VAL A 199 16.99 -5.37 -14.76
CA VAL A 199 16.71 -6.21 -13.58
C VAL A 199 17.76 -7.29 -13.45
N LYS A 200 18.13 -7.62 -12.24
CA LYS A 200 19.04 -8.73 -11.93
C LYS A 200 18.30 -9.75 -11.06
N ARG A 201 18.30 -11.01 -11.52
CA ARG A 201 17.81 -12.11 -10.69
C ARG A 201 18.78 -12.41 -9.55
N ILE A 202 18.24 -12.63 -8.36
CA ILE A 202 18.98 -13.05 -7.18
C ILE A 202 18.32 -14.28 -6.55
N SER A 203 19.09 -15.08 -5.85
CA SER A 203 18.59 -16.14 -4.96
C SER A 203 18.64 -15.64 -3.53
N LEU A 204 17.61 -15.94 -2.75
CA LEU A 204 17.63 -15.80 -1.30
C LEU A 204 18.00 -17.16 -0.73
N GLU A 205 19.19 -17.25 -0.13
CA GLU A 205 19.66 -18.43 0.59
C GLU A 205 19.01 -18.55 1.97
#